data_c049d9301fe9badd7ba9ae35c41dd61c
#
_entry.id   c049d9301fe9badd7ba9ae35c41dd61c
#
_cell.length_a   1.000
_cell.length_b   1.000
_cell.length_c   1.000
_cell.angle_alpha   90.00
_cell.angle_beta   90.00
_cell.angle_gamma   90.00
#
_symmetry.space_group_name_H-M   'P 1'
#
loop_
_entity.id
_entity.type
_entity.pdbx_description
1 polymer ?
#
loop_
_entity_poly.entity_id
_entity_poly.type
_entity_poly.pdbx_seq_one_letter_code
_entity_poly.pdbx_strand_id
1 'polypeptide(L)'
;MAVESKRRVWPLSTVTNRAPPQLSLSPFRGNLVRYALGGTFPEMTESAQTTSGSWWRTSLLDRVAELRHREDQVFLVLALVIGALTGLAVVAFIVLTERMGMRLYPVGGAPWRRLLFPVVGSLGIGYLLYRYFPNARGSGVPQTKAALFAREGRITLRTVLGKFFCTSATLASGIPLGREGPSVQVGAGIGSVLGRLLGLRTEQVKKLIPVGAAAAIAAAFNTPLAAVLFSLEEITGDLYAPVMGAVVLASATAWMVLRVSLGNHPLFKVPQYQLVHPVEFAVYAVLGVAGGVVSAAFAKLLLGMRARFLRFPQKTVWFQPVAGGLLVGVMGWFVPQVLGVGYGFVGEALNGRMAFQLMLLLVVLKLIAVTASYASGNAGGIFGPALFIGAMLGGTVGTVAHHLFPTYTATPGAYAIVGMGAVFAGIVRAPMTSVLMIFEMTQDYAVIVPLMIANLVSLFIASRLQHEPIYEALAVQDGIHLPTAKTRQRYGRRQVRVVMQPAGESLPAEITIREALERVRSSEVRTWLVTDRRGVVGVINLSWLERELAEHADKKLGELVDKLVFPHVHADHGLDLALERMGANQIEILPVVNRADVHKLEGIVTLRNVLDAYGVGRA
;
A
#
# COMPACT_ATOMS: atom_id res chain seq x y z
N MET A 1 -27.76 59.16 -26.25
CA MET A 1 -26.38 59.34 -25.76
C MET A 1 -25.69 58.01 -25.92
N ALA A 2 -24.85 57.92 -26.99
CA ALA A 2 -24.14 56.73 -27.36
C ALA A 2 -22.79 56.72 -26.62
N VAL A 3 -22.37 55.55 -26.11
CA VAL A 3 -20.99 55.30 -25.68
C VAL A 3 -20.50 54.05 -26.40
N GLU A 4 -19.54 54.28 -27.32
CA GLU A 4 -18.80 53.31 -28.10
C GLU A 4 -17.94 52.42 -27.18
N SER A 5 -18.00 51.11 -27.36
CA SER A 5 -17.02 50.18 -26.84
C SER A 5 -16.07 49.75 -27.94
N LYS A 6 -14.81 50.15 -27.87
CA LYS A 6 -13.72 49.79 -28.76
C LYS A 6 -13.35 48.32 -28.54
N ARG A 7 -13.62 47.45 -29.53
CA ARG A 7 -13.00 46.14 -29.69
C ARG A 7 -11.55 46.30 -30.18
N ARG A 8 -10.59 45.80 -29.40
CA ARG A 8 -9.21 45.58 -29.90
C ARG A 8 -9.14 44.23 -30.58
N VAL A 9 -8.93 44.26 -31.89
CA VAL A 9 -8.60 43.10 -32.73
C VAL A 9 -7.08 42.94 -32.71
N TRP A 10 -6.58 41.74 -32.38
CA TRP A 10 -5.18 41.39 -32.53
C TRP A 10 -4.96 40.77 -33.92
N PRO A 11 -3.91 41.12 -34.66
CA PRO A 11 -3.66 40.55 -35.98
C PRO A 11 -3.02 39.17 -35.86
N LEU A 12 -3.51 38.21 -36.67
CA LEU A 12 -2.90 36.93 -36.98
C LEU A 12 -1.58 37.14 -37.70
N SER A 13 -0.45 36.82 -37.06
CA SER A 13 0.85 36.74 -37.74
C SER A 13 1.04 35.30 -38.26
N THR A 14 1.28 35.23 -39.55
CA THR A 14 1.65 34.10 -40.38
C THR A 14 2.78 33.27 -39.77
N VAL A 15 2.50 31.97 -39.50
CA VAL A 15 3.51 30.97 -39.17
C VAL A 15 4.07 30.41 -40.48
N THR A 16 5.31 30.81 -40.81
CA THR A 16 6.09 30.20 -41.88
C THR A 16 6.62 28.84 -41.46
N ASN A 17 6.30 27.82 -42.28
CA ASN A 17 6.87 26.49 -42.25
C ASN A 17 8.40 26.52 -42.30
N ARG A 18 9.10 26.09 -41.25
CA ARG A 18 10.51 25.69 -41.30
C ARG A 18 10.59 24.23 -40.84
N ALA A 19 11.08 23.39 -41.76
CA ALA A 19 11.43 22.00 -41.52
C ALA A 19 12.54 21.87 -40.45
N PRO A 20 12.54 20.81 -39.62
CA PRO A 20 13.62 20.59 -38.66
C PRO A 20 14.91 20.12 -39.34
N PRO A 21 16.11 20.49 -38.82
CA PRO A 21 17.37 20.06 -39.40
C PRO A 21 17.62 18.56 -39.17
N GLN A 22 18.05 17.91 -40.24
CA GLN A 22 18.51 16.51 -40.21
C GLN A 22 19.83 16.44 -39.44
N LEU A 23 19.83 15.63 -38.36
CA LEU A 23 21.06 15.22 -37.67
C LEU A 23 21.72 14.07 -38.45
N SER A 24 22.85 14.38 -39.07
CA SER A 24 23.72 13.41 -39.72
C SER A 24 24.43 12.53 -38.69
N LEU A 25 24.22 11.23 -38.80
CA LEU A 25 24.99 10.21 -38.10
C LEU A 25 26.35 10.07 -38.79
N SER A 26 27.43 10.44 -38.15
CA SER A 26 28.80 10.09 -38.52
C SER A 26 29.25 8.85 -37.72
N PRO A 27 29.90 7.87 -38.36
CA PRO A 27 30.34 6.65 -37.69
C PRO A 27 31.72 6.86 -37.05
N PHE A 28 31.80 6.67 -35.74
CA PHE A 28 33.09 6.55 -35.07
C PHE A 28 33.62 5.13 -35.22
N ARG A 29 34.60 4.96 -36.15
CA ARG A 29 35.53 3.83 -36.18
C ARG A 29 36.84 4.27 -35.48
N GLY A 30 37.38 3.40 -34.69
CA GLY A 30 38.77 3.49 -34.20
C GLY A 30 38.89 2.92 -32.78
N ASN A 31 39.71 2.11 -32.41
CA ASN A 31 40.88 1.38 -32.82
C ASN A 31 41.07 0.21 -31.85
N LEU A 32 41.17 -0.98 -32.40
CA LEU A 32 41.74 -2.16 -31.73
C LEU A 32 43.26 -1.91 -31.60
N VAL A 33 43.78 -1.92 -30.39
CA VAL A 33 45.21 -2.12 -30.14
C VAL A 33 45.38 -3.49 -29.53
N ARG A 34 45.97 -4.39 -30.34
CA ARG A 34 46.53 -5.67 -29.93
C ARG A 34 47.73 -5.43 -28.99
N TYR A 35 47.75 -6.09 -27.87
CA TYR A 35 49.00 -6.47 -27.21
C TYR A 35 49.05 -8.00 -27.12
N ALA A 36 49.94 -8.57 -27.96
CA ALA A 36 50.45 -9.92 -27.87
C ALA A 36 51.76 -9.87 -27.10
N LEU A 37 51.94 -10.79 -26.18
CA LEU A 37 53.18 -11.38 -25.65
C LEU A 37 52.71 -12.33 -24.55
N GLY A 38 52.73 -13.64 -24.65
CA GLY A 38 53.91 -14.47 -24.72
C GLY A 38 54.20 -14.99 -23.30
N GLY A 39 53.61 -16.13 -22.90
CA GLY A 39 53.91 -16.79 -21.63
C GLY A 39 53.35 -18.21 -21.65
N THR A 40 54.22 -19.14 -21.74
CA THR A 40 54.11 -20.61 -21.82
C THR A 40 53.30 -21.22 -20.68
N PHE A 41 52.42 -22.17 -21.02
CA PHE A 41 51.75 -23.10 -20.11
C PHE A 41 52.68 -24.21 -19.62
N PRO A 42 52.47 -24.72 -18.39
CA PRO A 42 52.74 -26.13 -18.11
C PRO A 42 51.44 -26.92 -18.06
N GLU A 43 51.42 -28.01 -18.83
CA GLU A 43 50.45 -29.09 -18.74
C GLU A 43 50.42 -29.66 -17.31
N MET A 44 49.23 -29.83 -16.77
CA MET A 44 49.00 -30.81 -15.71
C MET A 44 47.73 -31.61 -16.02
N THR A 45 47.98 -32.86 -16.13
CA THR A 45 47.21 -34.04 -16.44
C THR A 45 45.86 -34.14 -15.73
N GLU A 46 44.90 -34.65 -16.51
CA GLU A 46 43.61 -35.20 -16.12
C GLU A 46 43.68 -36.20 -14.98
N SER A 47 42.78 -36.07 -14.03
CA SER A 47 42.17 -37.21 -13.38
C SER A 47 40.65 -37.00 -13.35
N ALA A 48 39.98 -37.70 -14.26
CA ALA A 48 38.53 -37.82 -14.31
C ALA A 48 38.02 -38.54 -13.05
N GLN A 49 37.17 -37.88 -12.29
CA GLN A 49 36.18 -38.55 -11.45
C GLN A 49 34.77 -38.05 -11.82
N THR A 50 34.07 -38.90 -12.52
CA THR A 50 32.66 -38.88 -12.83
C THR A 50 31.83 -38.86 -11.54
N THR A 51 31.16 -37.76 -11.28
CA THR A 51 29.96 -37.77 -10.44
C THR A 51 28.78 -37.26 -11.29
N SER A 52 27.99 -38.19 -11.78
CA SER A 52 26.69 -37.97 -12.37
C SER A 52 25.75 -37.46 -11.29
N GLY A 53 25.44 -36.16 -11.31
CA GLY A 53 24.49 -35.58 -10.38
C GLY A 53 24.22 -34.12 -10.67
N SER A 54 23.15 -33.86 -11.40
CA SER A 54 22.48 -32.54 -11.37
C SER A 54 23.01 -31.43 -12.28
N TRP A 55 23.23 -31.69 -13.56
CA TRP A 55 23.36 -30.63 -14.57
C TRP A 55 22.11 -29.73 -14.67
N TRP A 56 20.94 -30.21 -14.24
CA TRP A 56 19.69 -29.44 -14.13
C TRP A 56 19.74 -28.36 -13.05
N ARG A 57 20.40 -28.62 -11.91
CA ARG A 57 20.51 -27.65 -10.82
C ARG A 57 21.51 -26.55 -11.13
N THR A 58 22.63 -26.87 -11.75
CA THR A 58 23.65 -25.88 -12.13
C THR A 58 23.14 -24.95 -13.22
N SER A 59 22.49 -25.47 -14.28
CA SER A 59 21.96 -24.62 -15.36
C SER A 59 20.81 -23.69 -14.92
N LEU A 60 20.00 -24.08 -13.94
CA LEU A 60 18.97 -23.21 -13.35
C LEU A 60 19.59 -22.17 -12.42
N LEU A 61 20.57 -22.54 -11.62
CA LEU A 61 21.26 -21.62 -10.71
C LEU A 61 22.13 -20.60 -11.46
N ASP A 62 22.79 -21.03 -12.55
CA ASP A 62 23.57 -20.13 -13.41
C ASP A 62 22.67 -19.18 -14.19
N ARG A 63 21.51 -19.62 -14.68
CA ARG A 63 20.51 -18.74 -15.28
C ARG A 63 19.91 -17.76 -14.27
N VAL A 64 19.69 -18.18 -13.04
CA VAL A 64 19.22 -17.29 -11.95
C VAL A 64 20.34 -16.33 -11.53
N ALA A 65 21.61 -16.72 -11.58
CA ALA A 65 22.75 -15.84 -11.32
C ALA A 65 22.95 -14.80 -12.44
N GLU A 66 22.74 -15.19 -13.69
CA GLU A 66 22.80 -14.28 -14.85
C GLU A 66 21.61 -13.30 -14.87
N LEU A 67 20.43 -13.74 -14.39
CA LEU A 67 19.27 -12.88 -14.13
C LEU A 67 19.50 -11.88 -12.98
N ARG A 68 20.45 -12.16 -12.08
CA ARG A 68 20.79 -11.24 -10.97
C ARG A 68 21.41 -9.92 -11.45
N HIS A 69 22.00 -9.85 -12.63
CA HIS A 69 22.48 -8.63 -13.28
C HIS A 69 21.35 -7.82 -13.99
N ARG A 70 20.12 -8.35 -14.02
CA ARG A 70 18.93 -7.69 -14.60
C ARG A 70 17.81 -7.59 -13.57
N GLU A 71 18.11 -7.01 -12.42
CA GLU A 71 17.16 -6.91 -11.27
C GLU A 71 15.77 -6.41 -11.70
N ASP A 72 15.70 -5.42 -12.58
CA ASP A 72 14.43 -4.85 -13.05
C ASP A 72 13.61 -5.83 -13.89
N GLN A 73 14.23 -6.65 -14.73
CA GLN A 73 13.52 -7.63 -15.57
C GLN A 73 12.94 -8.78 -14.73
N VAL A 74 13.70 -9.26 -13.75
CA VAL A 74 13.22 -10.28 -12.80
C VAL A 74 12.04 -9.75 -12.01
N PHE A 75 12.09 -8.48 -11.61
CA PHE A 75 11.01 -7.84 -10.86
C PHE A 75 9.72 -7.71 -11.69
N LEU A 76 9.82 -7.41 -12.98
CA LEU A 76 8.67 -7.37 -13.90
C LEU A 76 8.06 -8.77 -14.14
N VAL A 77 8.89 -9.80 -14.33
CA VAL A 77 8.41 -11.20 -14.45
C VAL A 77 7.69 -11.64 -13.18
N LEU A 78 8.25 -11.30 -12.01
CA LEU A 78 7.62 -11.56 -10.72
C LEU A 78 6.27 -10.85 -10.60
N ALA A 79 6.17 -9.62 -11.09
CA ALA A 79 4.91 -8.88 -11.09
C ALA A 79 3.82 -9.58 -11.93
N LEU A 80 4.17 -10.13 -13.10
CA LEU A 80 3.25 -10.95 -13.91
C LEU A 80 2.78 -12.19 -13.15
N VAL A 81 3.71 -12.93 -12.55
CA VAL A 81 3.40 -14.15 -11.79
C VAL A 81 2.53 -13.83 -10.56
N ILE A 82 2.88 -12.79 -9.80
CA ILE A 82 2.09 -12.33 -8.65
C ILE A 82 0.69 -11.88 -9.11
N GLY A 83 0.61 -11.14 -10.22
CA GLY A 83 -0.65 -10.71 -10.82
C GLY A 83 -1.54 -11.89 -11.17
N ALA A 84 -1.00 -12.90 -11.87
CA ALA A 84 -1.74 -14.10 -12.25
C ALA A 84 -2.22 -14.92 -11.05
N LEU A 85 -1.32 -15.22 -10.11
CA LEU A 85 -1.67 -16.00 -8.91
C LEU A 85 -2.67 -15.26 -8.03
N THR A 86 -2.51 -13.95 -7.87
CA THR A 86 -3.45 -13.13 -7.10
C THR A 86 -4.81 -13.05 -7.80
N GLY A 87 -4.82 -12.85 -9.13
CA GLY A 87 -6.04 -12.87 -9.93
C GLY A 87 -6.82 -14.17 -9.76
N LEU A 88 -6.15 -15.32 -9.90
CA LEU A 88 -6.76 -16.64 -9.66
C LEU A 88 -7.28 -16.81 -8.22
N ALA A 89 -6.51 -16.37 -7.23
CA ALA A 89 -6.94 -16.43 -5.83
C ALA A 89 -8.20 -15.59 -5.59
N VAL A 90 -8.28 -14.38 -6.15
CA VAL A 90 -9.46 -13.51 -6.02
C VAL A 90 -10.66 -14.07 -6.79
N VAL A 91 -10.48 -14.61 -7.99
CA VAL A 91 -11.54 -15.31 -8.74
C VAL A 91 -12.09 -16.48 -7.92
N ALA A 92 -11.20 -17.32 -7.37
CA ALA A 92 -11.60 -18.42 -6.49
C ALA A 92 -12.37 -17.92 -5.26
N PHE A 93 -11.95 -16.79 -4.69
CA PHE A 93 -12.62 -16.16 -3.54
C PHE A 93 -14.05 -15.69 -3.91
N ILE A 94 -14.21 -15.06 -5.07
CA ILE A 94 -15.52 -14.63 -5.58
C ILE A 94 -16.44 -15.82 -5.75
N VAL A 95 -15.99 -16.81 -6.54
CA VAL A 95 -16.78 -18.01 -6.85
C VAL A 95 -17.15 -18.79 -5.59
N LEU A 96 -16.19 -18.97 -4.68
CA LEU A 96 -16.44 -19.68 -3.42
C LEU A 96 -17.49 -18.96 -2.57
N THR A 97 -17.33 -17.63 -2.37
CA THR A 97 -18.24 -16.83 -1.55
C THR A 97 -19.65 -16.81 -2.13
N GLU A 98 -19.79 -16.63 -3.45
CA GLU A 98 -21.08 -16.58 -4.12
C GLU A 98 -21.78 -17.95 -4.11
N ARG A 99 -21.07 -19.02 -4.46
CA ARG A 99 -21.65 -20.37 -4.44
C ARG A 99 -22.08 -20.82 -3.04
N MET A 100 -21.26 -20.54 -2.03
CA MET A 100 -21.62 -20.82 -0.64
C MET A 100 -22.81 -19.96 -0.20
N GLY A 101 -22.81 -18.66 -0.52
CA GLY A 101 -23.92 -17.76 -0.22
C GLY A 101 -25.25 -18.23 -0.84
N MET A 102 -25.26 -18.61 -2.11
CA MET A 102 -26.46 -19.15 -2.77
C MET A 102 -26.98 -20.44 -2.13
N ARG A 103 -26.09 -21.32 -1.63
CA ARG A 103 -26.48 -22.54 -0.93
C ARG A 103 -27.07 -22.27 0.45
N LEU A 104 -26.51 -21.33 1.19
CA LEU A 104 -26.98 -20.96 2.53
C LEU A 104 -28.27 -20.13 2.48
N TYR A 105 -28.41 -19.28 1.47
CA TYR A 105 -29.56 -18.39 1.27
C TYR A 105 -30.23 -18.60 -0.10
N PRO A 106 -30.83 -19.78 -0.37
CA PRO A 106 -31.55 -20.01 -1.60
C PRO A 106 -32.75 -19.08 -1.70
N VAL A 107 -33.16 -18.76 -2.93
CA VAL A 107 -34.38 -18.00 -3.20
C VAL A 107 -35.59 -18.73 -2.59
N GLY A 108 -36.42 -18.04 -1.82
CA GLY A 108 -37.55 -18.66 -1.08
C GLY A 108 -37.14 -19.45 0.18
N GLY A 109 -35.87 -19.38 0.58
CA GLY A 109 -35.37 -20.07 1.78
C GLY A 109 -36.02 -19.61 3.09
N ALA A 110 -36.14 -20.53 4.05
CA ALA A 110 -36.78 -20.29 5.32
C ALA A 110 -36.13 -19.14 6.12
N PRO A 111 -36.90 -18.22 6.73
CA PRO A 111 -36.39 -17.02 7.43
C PRO A 111 -35.40 -17.34 8.56
N TRP A 112 -35.52 -18.47 9.25
CA TRP A 112 -34.60 -18.85 10.33
C TRP A 112 -33.12 -18.93 9.88
N ARG A 113 -32.88 -19.20 8.62
CA ARG A 113 -31.50 -19.23 8.02
C ARG A 113 -30.80 -17.88 8.17
N ARG A 114 -31.58 -16.77 8.04
CA ARG A 114 -31.05 -15.39 8.15
C ARG A 114 -30.58 -15.06 9.56
N LEU A 115 -31.13 -15.74 10.58
CA LEU A 115 -30.69 -15.62 11.97
C LEU A 115 -29.57 -16.61 12.29
N LEU A 116 -29.75 -17.88 11.93
CA LEU A 116 -28.87 -18.94 12.37
C LEU A 116 -27.48 -18.89 11.73
N PHE A 117 -27.39 -18.71 10.40
CA PHE A 117 -26.10 -18.75 9.72
C PHE A 117 -25.13 -17.64 10.11
N PRO A 118 -25.53 -16.36 10.31
CA PRO A 118 -24.63 -15.36 10.84
C PRO A 118 -24.10 -15.69 12.23
N VAL A 119 -24.92 -16.28 13.10
CA VAL A 119 -24.54 -16.67 14.47
C VAL A 119 -23.56 -17.83 14.46
N VAL A 120 -23.94 -18.96 13.82
CA VAL A 120 -23.13 -20.18 13.76
C VAL A 120 -21.84 -19.93 12.97
N GLY A 121 -21.93 -19.21 11.86
CA GLY A 121 -20.77 -18.81 11.07
C GLY A 121 -19.77 -17.98 11.89
N SER A 122 -20.26 -16.95 12.60
CA SER A 122 -19.41 -16.12 13.47
C SER A 122 -18.76 -16.92 14.60
N LEU A 123 -19.45 -17.92 15.17
CA LEU A 123 -18.90 -18.80 16.19
C LEU A 123 -17.75 -19.66 15.63
N GLY A 124 -18.00 -20.35 14.51
CA GLY A 124 -16.99 -21.20 13.88
C GLY A 124 -15.76 -20.41 13.42
N ILE A 125 -16.00 -19.25 12.80
CA ILE A 125 -14.93 -18.37 12.32
C ILE A 125 -14.15 -17.78 13.50
N GLY A 126 -14.82 -17.34 14.56
CA GLY A 126 -14.17 -16.84 15.77
C GLY A 126 -13.24 -17.88 16.41
N TYR A 127 -13.66 -19.15 16.46
CA TYR A 127 -12.82 -20.26 16.93
C TYR A 127 -11.62 -20.50 16.00
N LEU A 128 -11.83 -20.55 14.67
CA LEU A 128 -10.76 -20.75 13.69
C LEU A 128 -9.71 -19.63 13.75
N LEU A 129 -10.16 -18.37 13.83
CA LEU A 129 -9.28 -17.21 13.97
C LEU A 129 -8.50 -17.23 15.29
N TYR A 130 -9.13 -17.64 16.39
CA TYR A 130 -8.45 -17.71 17.68
C TYR A 130 -7.43 -18.84 17.74
N ARG A 131 -7.80 -20.05 17.29
CA ARG A 131 -6.98 -21.27 17.48
C ARG A 131 -5.93 -21.47 16.39
N TYR A 132 -6.28 -21.14 15.12
CA TYR A 132 -5.46 -21.51 13.98
C TYR A 132 -4.92 -20.30 13.19
N PHE A 133 -5.67 -19.21 13.07
CA PHE A 133 -5.33 -18.12 12.16
C PHE A 133 -5.39 -16.72 12.82
N PRO A 134 -4.68 -16.46 13.95
CA PRO A 134 -4.81 -15.19 14.66
C PRO A 134 -4.44 -13.96 13.81
N ASN A 135 -3.45 -14.09 12.92
CA ASN A 135 -3.01 -13.01 12.01
C ASN A 135 -3.97 -12.78 10.82
N ALA A 136 -4.99 -13.60 10.63
CA ALA A 136 -6.01 -13.41 9.61
C ALA A 136 -7.20 -12.56 10.10
N ARG A 137 -7.23 -12.12 11.36
CA ARG A 137 -8.27 -11.24 11.91
C ARG A 137 -8.20 -9.84 11.33
N GLY A 138 -9.32 -9.12 11.29
CA GLY A 138 -9.40 -7.74 10.84
C GLY A 138 -9.60 -7.56 9.32
N SER A 139 -9.45 -6.32 8.85
CA SER A 139 -9.76 -5.91 7.47
C SER A 139 -8.79 -6.46 6.42
N GLY A 140 -7.50 -6.55 6.72
CA GLY A 140 -6.46 -6.91 5.76
C GLY A 140 -5.59 -5.74 5.34
N VAL A 141 -6.14 -4.55 5.13
CA VAL A 141 -5.38 -3.35 4.73
C VAL A 141 -4.43 -2.89 5.84
N PRO A 142 -4.85 -2.69 7.12
CA PRO A 142 -3.92 -2.33 8.20
C PRO A 142 -2.80 -3.37 8.37
N GLN A 143 -3.12 -4.67 8.25
CA GLN A 143 -2.15 -5.75 8.37
C GLN A 143 -1.14 -5.76 7.21
N THR A 144 -1.57 -5.38 6.01
CA THR A 144 -0.70 -5.22 4.83
C THR A 144 0.24 -4.02 5.02
N LYS A 145 -0.27 -2.88 5.47
CA LYS A 145 0.56 -1.70 5.83
C LYS A 145 1.55 -2.05 6.94
N ALA A 146 1.11 -2.78 7.97
CA ALA A 146 1.98 -3.26 9.05
C ALA A 146 3.09 -4.18 8.54
N ALA A 147 2.79 -5.08 7.58
CA ALA A 147 3.81 -5.93 6.96
C ALA A 147 4.84 -5.10 6.19
N LEU A 148 4.40 -4.07 5.44
CA LEU A 148 5.27 -3.20 4.67
C LEU A 148 6.20 -2.37 5.56
N PHE A 149 5.67 -1.74 6.64
CA PHE A 149 6.38 -0.73 7.40
C PHE A 149 6.96 -1.22 8.73
N ALA A 150 6.35 -2.24 9.37
CA ALA A 150 6.71 -2.67 10.72
C ALA A 150 7.15 -4.13 10.83
N ARG A 151 6.95 -4.95 9.80
CA ARG A 151 7.23 -6.40 9.85
C ARG A 151 8.10 -6.90 8.71
N GLU A 152 9.02 -6.07 8.21
CA GLU A 152 10.02 -6.44 7.21
C GLU A 152 9.47 -7.18 5.97
N GLY A 153 8.28 -6.82 5.52
CA GLY A 153 7.64 -7.47 4.39
C GLY A 153 7.07 -8.87 4.68
N ARG A 154 7.01 -9.32 5.92
CA ARG A 154 6.63 -10.70 6.28
C ARG A 154 5.12 -10.89 6.40
N ILE A 155 4.54 -11.64 5.44
CA ILE A 155 3.19 -12.22 5.53
C ILE A 155 3.35 -13.72 5.30
N THR A 156 2.89 -14.57 6.26
CA THR A 156 3.06 -16.02 6.17
C THR A 156 1.99 -16.65 5.29
N LEU A 157 2.30 -17.79 4.65
CA LEU A 157 1.33 -18.56 3.86
C LEU A 157 0.12 -18.97 4.72
N ARG A 158 0.33 -19.32 6.01
CA ARG A 158 -0.73 -19.60 6.97
C ARG A 158 -1.71 -18.42 7.11
N THR A 159 -1.18 -17.18 7.13
CA THR A 159 -2.02 -15.97 7.17
C THR A 159 -2.82 -15.81 5.87
N VAL A 160 -2.20 -16.05 4.71
CA VAL A 160 -2.87 -15.98 3.39
C VAL A 160 -4.04 -16.96 3.33
N LEU A 161 -3.80 -18.23 3.65
CA LEU A 161 -4.83 -19.28 3.64
C LEU A 161 -5.92 -19.00 4.70
N GLY A 162 -5.52 -18.63 5.91
CA GLY A 162 -6.47 -18.28 6.97
C GLY A 162 -7.36 -17.10 6.59
N LYS A 163 -6.78 -16.06 5.95
CA LYS A 163 -7.54 -14.90 5.46
C LYS A 163 -8.54 -15.29 4.38
N PHE A 164 -8.09 -16.07 3.41
CA PHE A 164 -8.94 -16.56 2.32
C PHE A 164 -10.14 -17.36 2.86
N PHE A 165 -9.90 -18.43 3.62
CA PHE A 165 -10.98 -19.32 4.08
C PHE A 165 -11.88 -18.69 5.14
N CYS A 166 -11.31 -18.02 6.15
CA CYS A 166 -12.12 -17.42 7.22
C CYS A 166 -12.99 -16.29 6.68
N THR A 167 -12.47 -15.46 5.75
CA THR A 167 -13.31 -14.41 5.17
C THR A 167 -14.36 -14.98 4.21
N SER A 168 -14.04 -15.98 3.40
CA SER A 168 -15.05 -16.64 2.54
C SER A 168 -16.21 -17.19 3.38
N ALA A 169 -15.91 -17.86 4.50
CA ALA A 169 -16.92 -18.37 5.41
C ALA A 169 -17.71 -17.24 6.10
N THR A 170 -17.04 -16.14 6.51
CA THR A 170 -17.71 -14.95 7.08
C THR A 170 -18.75 -14.38 6.10
N LEU A 171 -18.36 -14.14 4.87
CA LEU A 171 -19.23 -13.52 3.86
C LEU A 171 -20.36 -14.47 3.46
N ALA A 172 -20.06 -15.74 3.29
CA ALA A 172 -21.05 -16.77 2.96
C ALA A 172 -22.11 -16.93 4.07
N SER A 173 -21.72 -16.75 5.35
CA SER A 173 -22.66 -16.80 6.48
C SER A 173 -23.54 -15.54 6.58
N GLY A 174 -23.44 -14.58 5.66
CA GLY A 174 -24.30 -13.39 5.60
C GLY A 174 -23.81 -12.20 6.40
N ILE A 175 -22.62 -12.26 7.00
CA ILE A 175 -22.02 -11.12 7.69
C ILE A 175 -21.72 -10.00 6.69
N PRO A 176 -22.15 -8.74 6.96
CA PRO A 176 -22.12 -7.63 5.99
C PRO A 176 -20.75 -6.95 5.87
N LEU A 177 -19.68 -7.74 5.80
CA LEU A 177 -18.32 -7.26 5.57
C LEU A 177 -17.93 -7.42 4.09
N GLY A 178 -16.81 -6.80 3.69
CA GLY A 178 -16.31 -6.84 2.32
C GLY A 178 -15.17 -7.85 2.12
N ARG A 179 -15.00 -8.32 0.88
CA ARG A 179 -13.93 -9.23 0.46
C ARG A 179 -12.64 -8.50 0.06
N GLU A 180 -12.70 -7.21 -0.23
CA GLU A 180 -11.66 -6.44 -0.91
C GLU A 180 -10.42 -6.25 -0.03
N GLY A 181 -10.60 -5.80 1.21
CA GLY A 181 -9.51 -5.69 2.18
C GLY A 181 -8.80 -7.02 2.45
N PRO A 182 -9.54 -8.11 2.70
CA PRO A 182 -8.97 -9.46 2.75
C PRO A 182 -8.20 -9.86 1.50
N SER A 183 -8.72 -9.56 0.30
CA SER A 183 -8.03 -9.82 -0.96
C SER A 183 -6.70 -9.08 -1.04
N VAL A 184 -6.63 -7.81 -0.57
CA VAL A 184 -5.37 -7.05 -0.47
C VAL A 184 -4.34 -7.79 0.36
N GLN A 185 -4.71 -8.34 1.52
CA GLN A 185 -3.79 -9.10 2.37
C GLN A 185 -3.38 -10.43 1.75
N VAL A 186 -4.28 -11.09 1.02
CA VAL A 186 -3.98 -12.33 0.26
C VAL A 186 -2.98 -12.04 -0.85
N GLY A 187 -3.22 -11.04 -1.70
CA GLY A 187 -2.33 -10.69 -2.79
C GLY A 187 -0.96 -10.20 -2.31
N ALA A 188 -0.94 -9.29 -1.34
CA ALA A 188 0.30 -8.86 -0.68
C ALA A 188 1.06 -10.05 -0.05
N GLY A 189 0.32 -11.00 0.52
CA GLY A 189 0.86 -12.23 1.08
C GLY A 189 1.46 -13.16 0.03
N ILE A 190 0.82 -13.30 -1.15
CA ILE A 190 1.37 -14.04 -2.29
C ILE A 190 2.72 -13.41 -2.71
N GLY A 191 2.78 -12.08 -2.87
CA GLY A 191 4.01 -11.36 -3.18
C GLY A 191 5.09 -11.60 -2.11
N SER A 192 4.74 -11.49 -0.83
CA SER A 192 5.66 -11.73 0.29
C SER A 192 6.18 -13.17 0.35
N VAL A 193 5.31 -14.17 0.16
CA VAL A 193 5.69 -15.59 0.19
C VAL A 193 6.60 -15.93 -0.98
N LEU A 194 6.21 -15.50 -2.20
CA LEU A 194 6.97 -15.76 -3.41
C LEU A 194 8.37 -15.13 -3.36
N GLY A 195 8.45 -13.86 -2.94
CA GLY A 195 9.74 -13.16 -2.80
C GLY A 195 10.69 -13.88 -1.81
N ARG A 196 10.17 -14.37 -0.70
CA ARG A 196 10.96 -15.13 0.29
C ARG A 196 11.35 -16.52 -0.20
N LEU A 197 10.47 -17.23 -0.91
CA LEU A 197 10.79 -18.54 -1.50
C LEU A 197 11.92 -18.43 -2.53
N LEU A 198 12.01 -17.31 -3.23
CA LEU A 198 13.08 -17.01 -4.19
C LEU A 198 14.34 -16.43 -3.54
N GLY A 199 14.38 -16.31 -2.22
CA GLY A 199 15.54 -15.80 -1.48
C GLY A 199 15.84 -14.31 -1.71
N LEU A 200 14.83 -13.50 -2.06
CA LEU A 200 15.02 -12.07 -2.27
C LEU A 200 15.33 -11.35 -0.95
N ARG A 201 16.11 -10.26 -1.04
CA ARG A 201 16.41 -9.39 0.10
C ARG A 201 15.14 -8.77 0.67
N THR A 202 15.13 -8.48 1.96
CA THR A 202 13.97 -7.89 2.67
C THR A 202 13.39 -6.67 1.95
N GLU A 203 14.23 -5.77 1.44
CA GLU A 203 13.79 -4.57 0.73
C GLU A 203 13.11 -4.90 -0.61
N GLN A 204 13.55 -5.94 -1.30
CA GLN A 204 12.90 -6.42 -2.52
C GLN A 204 11.54 -7.08 -2.20
N VAL A 205 11.46 -7.85 -1.11
CA VAL A 205 10.19 -8.44 -0.64
C VAL A 205 9.18 -7.35 -0.27
N LYS A 206 9.60 -6.28 0.40
CA LYS A 206 8.75 -5.12 0.71
C LYS A 206 8.14 -4.50 -0.55
N LYS A 207 8.93 -4.37 -1.63
CA LYS A 207 8.48 -3.85 -2.92
C LYS A 207 7.40 -4.72 -3.59
N LEU A 208 7.33 -6.03 -3.30
CA LEU A 208 6.31 -6.94 -3.84
C LEU A 208 4.95 -6.85 -3.12
N ILE A 209 4.89 -6.26 -1.92
CA ILE A 209 3.64 -6.09 -1.17
C ILE A 209 2.64 -5.21 -1.92
N PRO A 210 2.99 -3.97 -2.34
CA PRO A 210 2.10 -3.12 -3.12
C PRO A 210 1.72 -3.72 -4.47
N VAL A 211 2.63 -4.52 -5.09
CA VAL A 211 2.37 -5.23 -6.35
C VAL A 211 1.21 -6.23 -6.18
N GLY A 212 1.28 -7.07 -5.15
CA GLY A 212 0.21 -8.03 -4.84
C GLY A 212 -1.09 -7.36 -4.37
N ALA A 213 -1.00 -6.25 -3.63
CA ALA A 213 -2.16 -5.47 -3.19
C ALA A 213 -2.94 -4.88 -4.37
N ALA A 214 -2.26 -4.29 -5.35
CA ALA A 214 -2.88 -3.76 -6.56
C ALA A 214 -3.54 -4.88 -7.38
N ALA A 215 -2.83 -6.00 -7.62
CA ALA A 215 -3.39 -7.16 -8.31
C ALA A 215 -4.70 -7.64 -7.67
N ALA A 216 -4.77 -7.65 -6.34
CA ALA A 216 -5.96 -8.06 -5.59
C ALA A 216 -7.15 -7.12 -5.80
N ILE A 217 -6.95 -5.81 -5.74
CA ILE A 217 -8.02 -4.82 -5.96
C ILE A 217 -8.49 -4.83 -7.41
N ALA A 218 -7.56 -4.95 -8.37
CA ALA A 218 -7.88 -5.03 -9.79
C ALA A 218 -8.86 -6.18 -10.09
N ALA A 219 -8.58 -7.36 -9.54
CA ALA A 219 -9.45 -8.53 -9.69
C ALA A 219 -10.72 -8.44 -8.83
N ALA A 220 -10.68 -7.84 -7.64
CA ALA A 220 -11.84 -7.79 -6.74
C ALA A 220 -12.95 -6.87 -7.24
N PHE A 221 -12.60 -5.77 -7.91
CA PHE A 221 -13.53 -4.74 -8.38
C PHE A 221 -13.62 -4.61 -9.91
N ASN A 222 -12.79 -5.33 -10.66
CA ASN A 222 -12.66 -5.14 -12.11
C ASN A 222 -12.17 -3.73 -12.48
N THR A 223 -11.25 -3.15 -11.68
CA THR A 223 -10.77 -1.76 -11.75
C THR A 223 -9.24 -1.69 -11.74
N PRO A 224 -8.56 -1.95 -12.87
CA PRO A 224 -7.10 -2.03 -12.91
C PRO A 224 -6.39 -0.71 -12.64
N LEU A 225 -6.89 0.44 -13.12
CA LEU A 225 -6.26 1.74 -12.90
C LEU A 225 -6.45 2.23 -11.46
N ALA A 226 -7.66 2.10 -10.93
CA ALA A 226 -7.93 2.44 -9.54
C ALA A 226 -7.16 1.56 -8.56
N ALA A 227 -6.90 0.30 -8.90
CA ALA A 227 -6.09 -0.60 -8.11
C ALA A 227 -4.62 -0.14 -7.99
N VAL A 228 -4.06 0.39 -9.07
CA VAL A 228 -2.72 1.02 -9.06
C VAL A 228 -2.73 2.21 -8.12
N LEU A 229 -3.70 3.14 -8.29
CA LEU A 229 -3.82 4.31 -7.42
C LEU A 229 -4.03 3.92 -5.95
N PHE A 230 -4.89 2.95 -5.65
CA PHE A 230 -5.08 2.45 -4.29
C PHE A 230 -3.78 1.95 -3.66
N SER A 231 -2.99 1.20 -4.43
CA SER A 231 -1.72 0.69 -3.94
C SER A 231 -0.72 1.81 -3.65
N LEU A 232 -0.70 2.84 -4.49
CA LEU A 232 0.19 4.00 -4.31
C LEU A 232 -0.34 4.97 -3.24
N GLU A 233 -1.62 5.33 -3.29
CA GLU A 233 -2.23 6.32 -2.40
C GLU A 233 -2.40 5.79 -0.98
N GLU A 234 -2.92 4.55 -0.82
CA GLU A 234 -3.27 4.00 0.48
C GLU A 234 -2.21 3.05 1.06
N ILE A 235 -1.64 2.12 0.26
CA ILE A 235 -0.71 1.12 0.81
C ILE A 235 0.69 1.71 0.99
N THR A 236 1.28 2.30 -0.07
CA THR A 236 2.61 2.92 0.02
C THR A 236 2.56 4.34 0.57
N GLY A 237 1.48 5.08 0.27
CA GLY A 237 1.33 6.50 0.56
C GLY A 237 2.34 7.37 -0.19
N ASP A 238 2.81 6.90 -1.34
CA ASP A 238 3.72 7.59 -2.24
C ASP A 238 3.33 7.31 -3.69
N LEU A 239 2.91 8.35 -4.41
CA LEU A 239 2.50 8.27 -5.81
C LEU A 239 3.68 8.11 -6.78
N TYR A 240 4.90 8.41 -6.34
CA TYR A 240 6.14 8.31 -7.12
C TYR A 240 6.96 7.07 -6.76
N ALA A 241 6.32 6.03 -6.21
CA ALA A 241 7.02 4.83 -5.79
C ALA A 241 7.79 4.16 -6.95
N PRO A 242 9.05 3.76 -6.74
CA PRO A 242 9.87 3.11 -7.77
C PRO A 242 9.27 1.81 -8.33
N VAL A 243 8.30 1.25 -7.62
CA VAL A 243 7.60 -0.01 -7.98
C VAL A 243 6.41 0.19 -8.91
N MET A 244 6.13 1.42 -9.37
CA MET A 244 4.93 1.77 -10.15
C MET A 244 4.75 0.86 -11.39
N GLY A 245 5.80 0.62 -12.18
CA GLY A 245 5.72 -0.24 -13.36
C GLY A 245 5.29 -1.68 -13.04
N ALA A 246 5.83 -2.27 -11.98
CA ALA A 246 5.46 -3.61 -11.53
C ALA A 246 4.02 -3.67 -10.98
N VAL A 247 3.59 -2.62 -10.28
CA VAL A 247 2.22 -2.48 -9.78
C VAL A 247 1.22 -2.43 -10.93
N VAL A 248 1.49 -1.63 -11.96
CA VAL A 248 0.65 -1.54 -13.18
C VAL A 248 0.57 -2.91 -13.88
N LEU A 249 1.70 -3.56 -14.06
CA LEU A 249 1.77 -4.84 -14.76
C LEU A 249 1.00 -5.95 -14.00
N ALA A 250 1.17 -6.03 -12.70
CA ALA A 250 0.46 -7.01 -11.86
C ALA A 250 -1.05 -6.74 -11.81
N SER A 251 -1.45 -5.47 -11.74
CA SER A 251 -2.84 -5.04 -11.79
C SER A 251 -3.51 -5.45 -13.10
N ALA A 252 -2.88 -5.13 -14.24
CA ALA A 252 -3.38 -5.49 -15.57
C ALA A 252 -3.46 -7.01 -15.74
N THR A 253 -2.46 -7.76 -15.27
CA THR A 253 -2.44 -9.23 -15.35
C THR A 253 -3.57 -9.85 -14.52
N ALA A 254 -3.78 -9.40 -13.29
CA ALA A 254 -4.84 -9.91 -12.42
C ALA A 254 -6.24 -9.60 -12.99
N TRP A 255 -6.41 -8.40 -13.57
CA TRP A 255 -7.61 -8.01 -14.28
C TRP A 255 -7.87 -8.87 -15.52
N MET A 256 -6.83 -9.20 -16.29
CA MET A 256 -6.95 -10.11 -17.44
C MET A 256 -7.41 -11.50 -16.98
N VAL A 257 -6.83 -12.04 -15.92
CA VAL A 257 -7.23 -13.33 -15.33
C VAL A 257 -8.70 -13.31 -14.92
N LEU A 258 -9.16 -12.23 -14.27
CA LEU A 258 -10.57 -12.06 -13.90
C LEU A 258 -11.48 -12.13 -15.16
N ARG A 259 -11.14 -11.36 -16.20
CA ARG A 259 -11.94 -11.30 -17.44
C ARG A 259 -12.01 -12.62 -18.19
N VAL A 260 -10.89 -13.33 -18.27
CA VAL A 260 -10.86 -14.67 -18.88
C VAL A 260 -11.70 -15.67 -18.08
N SER A 261 -11.71 -15.55 -16.74
CA SER A 261 -12.39 -16.51 -15.86
C SER A 261 -13.88 -16.25 -15.69
N LEU A 262 -14.30 -14.98 -15.54
CA LEU A 262 -15.68 -14.58 -15.20
C LEU A 262 -16.37 -13.74 -16.28
N GLY A 263 -15.69 -13.45 -17.39
CA GLY A 263 -16.23 -12.66 -18.50
C GLY A 263 -16.00 -11.16 -18.38
N ASN A 264 -16.35 -10.43 -19.44
CA ASN A 264 -16.13 -9.00 -19.58
C ASN A 264 -17.39 -8.21 -19.22
N HIS A 265 -17.75 -8.19 -17.95
CA HIS A 265 -18.89 -7.40 -17.48
C HIS A 265 -18.45 -6.37 -16.44
N PRO A 266 -18.93 -5.11 -16.52
CA PRO A 266 -18.70 -4.15 -15.43
C PRO A 266 -19.33 -4.68 -14.13
N LEU A 267 -18.81 -4.25 -12.98
CA LEU A 267 -19.34 -4.69 -11.69
C LEU A 267 -20.80 -4.23 -11.50
N PHE A 268 -21.11 -3.04 -11.99
CA PHE A 268 -22.46 -2.49 -12.00
C PHE A 268 -22.86 -2.08 -13.42
N LYS A 269 -23.98 -2.62 -13.89
CA LYS A 269 -24.63 -2.14 -15.12
C LYS A 269 -25.55 -0.98 -14.74
N VAL A 270 -25.18 0.23 -15.16
CA VAL A 270 -25.91 1.46 -14.88
C VAL A 270 -26.33 2.15 -16.17
N PRO A 271 -27.45 2.91 -16.20
CA PRO A 271 -27.75 3.80 -17.30
C PRO A 271 -26.68 4.88 -17.40
N GLN A 272 -26.47 5.44 -18.60
CA GLN A 272 -25.61 6.62 -18.74
C GLN A 272 -26.32 7.83 -18.15
N TYR A 273 -25.68 8.49 -17.19
CA TYR A 273 -26.19 9.68 -16.56
C TYR A 273 -25.57 10.92 -17.19
N GLN A 274 -26.40 11.94 -17.38
CA GLN A 274 -25.95 13.25 -17.86
C GLN A 274 -26.20 14.31 -16.79
N LEU A 275 -25.28 15.25 -16.68
CA LEU A 275 -25.50 16.44 -15.86
C LEU A 275 -26.62 17.27 -16.50
N VAL A 276 -27.72 17.46 -15.78
CA VAL A 276 -28.89 18.16 -16.29
C VAL A 276 -28.68 19.67 -16.25
N HIS A 277 -28.14 20.18 -15.12
CA HIS A 277 -27.96 21.62 -14.92
C HIS A 277 -26.76 21.91 -13.98
N PRO A 278 -25.99 22.99 -14.18
CA PRO A 278 -24.85 23.33 -13.29
C PRO A 278 -25.19 23.48 -11.81
N VAL A 279 -26.45 23.80 -11.45
CA VAL A 279 -26.93 23.86 -10.05
C VAL A 279 -26.80 22.52 -9.33
N GLU A 280 -26.76 21.38 -10.06
CA GLU A 280 -26.55 20.07 -9.47
C GLU A 280 -25.23 19.97 -8.70
N PHE A 281 -24.20 20.74 -9.05
CA PHE A 281 -22.94 20.76 -8.30
C PHE A 281 -23.14 21.17 -6.84
N ALA A 282 -24.10 22.05 -6.54
CA ALA A 282 -24.45 22.39 -5.17
C ALA A 282 -25.05 21.18 -4.42
N VAL A 283 -25.91 20.40 -5.10
CA VAL A 283 -26.50 19.18 -4.52
C VAL A 283 -25.42 18.12 -4.27
N TYR A 284 -24.47 17.95 -5.20
CA TYR A 284 -23.32 17.06 -4.99
C TYR A 284 -22.41 17.52 -3.85
N ALA A 285 -22.25 18.83 -3.64
CA ALA A 285 -21.54 19.35 -2.47
C ALA A 285 -22.28 19.03 -1.15
N VAL A 286 -23.61 19.18 -1.11
CA VAL A 286 -24.45 18.78 0.03
C VAL A 286 -24.35 17.28 0.29
N LEU A 287 -24.38 16.45 -0.78
CA LEU A 287 -24.14 15.02 -0.68
C LEU A 287 -22.75 14.72 -0.10
N GLY A 288 -21.72 15.48 -0.51
CA GLY A 288 -20.39 15.41 0.06
C GLY A 288 -20.37 15.70 1.57
N VAL A 289 -21.09 16.73 2.03
CA VAL A 289 -21.22 17.02 3.48
C VAL A 289 -21.89 15.86 4.21
N ALA A 290 -23.02 15.36 3.70
CA ALA A 290 -23.72 14.20 4.29
C ALA A 290 -22.84 12.95 4.31
N GLY A 291 -22.12 12.69 3.21
CA GLY A 291 -21.14 11.61 3.09
C GLY A 291 -20.02 11.73 4.12
N GLY A 292 -19.47 12.92 4.32
CA GLY A 292 -18.44 13.19 5.33
C GLY A 292 -18.91 12.96 6.76
N VAL A 293 -20.13 13.36 7.09
CA VAL A 293 -20.74 13.13 8.41
C VAL A 293 -20.96 11.62 8.65
N VAL A 294 -21.54 10.91 7.67
CA VAL A 294 -21.76 9.46 7.76
C VAL A 294 -20.42 8.70 7.85
N SER A 295 -19.41 9.12 7.11
CA SER A 295 -18.06 8.54 7.17
C SER A 295 -17.41 8.70 8.54
N ALA A 296 -17.52 9.89 9.14
CA ALA A 296 -17.00 10.14 10.48
C ALA A 296 -17.79 9.35 11.55
N ALA A 297 -19.12 9.27 11.41
CA ALA A 297 -19.96 8.46 12.29
C ALA A 297 -19.58 6.97 12.21
N PHE A 298 -19.37 6.45 10.99
CA PHE A 298 -18.90 5.10 10.76
C PHE A 298 -17.55 4.82 11.47
N ALA A 299 -16.56 5.70 11.26
CA ALA A 299 -15.23 5.54 11.85
C ALA A 299 -15.29 5.59 13.38
N LYS A 300 -15.96 6.57 13.96
CA LYS A 300 -16.11 6.71 15.42
C LYS A 300 -16.85 5.53 16.03
N LEU A 301 -17.94 5.08 15.42
CA LEU A 301 -18.72 3.94 15.91
C LEU A 301 -17.88 2.65 15.87
N LEU A 302 -17.20 2.39 14.74
CA LEU A 302 -16.36 1.21 14.57
C LEU A 302 -15.22 1.18 15.59
N LEU A 303 -14.46 2.28 15.71
CA LEU A 303 -13.34 2.39 16.64
C LEU A 303 -13.80 2.31 18.09
N GLY A 304 -14.91 2.98 18.44
CA GLY A 304 -15.48 2.95 19.79
C GLY A 304 -16.01 1.58 20.19
N MET A 305 -16.73 0.90 19.29
CA MET A 305 -17.20 -0.48 19.54
C MET A 305 -16.01 -1.45 19.68
N ARG A 306 -15.02 -1.34 18.79
CA ARG A 306 -13.84 -2.19 18.83
C ARG A 306 -13.03 -1.98 20.12
N ALA A 307 -12.85 -0.73 20.55
CA ALA A 307 -12.18 -0.43 21.82
C ALA A 307 -12.89 -1.07 23.03
N ARG A 308 -14.24 -1.20 23.00
CA ARG A 308 -15.00 -1.93 24.03
C ARG A 308 -14.74 -3.43 23.98
N PHE A 309 -14.75 -4.05 22.79
CA PHE A 309 -14.45 -5.49 22.65
C PHE A 309 -13.01 -5.84 23.06
N LEU A 310 -12.05 -4.96 22.79
CA LEU A 310 -10.64 -5.17 23.20
C LEU A 310 -10.44 -5.12 24.74
N ARG A 311 -11.37 -4.53 25.51
CA ARG A 311 -11.33 -4.54 26.99
C ARG A 311 -11.80 -5.86 27.59
N PHE A 312 -12.50 -6.73 26.84
CA PHE A 312 -12.92 -8.03 27.36
C PHE A 312 -11.72 -8.98 27.51
N PRO A 313 -11.80 -9.94 28.47
CA PRO A 313 -10.72 -10.89 28.70
C PRO A 313 -10.36 -11.67 27.43
N GLN A 314 -9.07 -11.96 27.24
CA GLN A 314 -8.60 -12.69 26.05
C GLN A 314 -9.26 -14.07 25.87
N LYS A 315 -9.71 -14.70 26.96
CA LYS A 315 -10.46 -15.98 26.92
C LYS A 315 -11.79 -15.87 26.16
N THR A 316 -12.35 -14.66 26.00
CA THR A 316 -13.63 -14.44 25.31
C THR A 316 -13.48 -14.16 23.81
N VAL A 317 -12.27 -13.94 23.33
CA VAL A 317 -11.95 -13.50 21.95
C VAL A 317 -12.51 -14.44 20.88
N TRP A 318 -12.59 -15.74 21.17
CA TRP A 318 -13.07 -16.74 20.21
C TRP A 318 -14.58 -16.70 19.96
N PHE A 319 -15.39 -16.25 20.92
CA PHE A 319 -16.83 -16.15 20.76
C PHE A 319 -17.35 -14.71 20.60
N GLN A 320 -16.51 -13.68 20.79
CA GLN A 320 -16.90 -12.28 20.57
C GLN A 320 -17.56 -12.04 19.19
N PRO A 321 -17.12 -12.68 18.08
CA PRO A 321 -17.75 -12.51 16.77
C PRO A 321 -19.25 -12.86 16.74
N VAL A 322 -19.69 -13.73 17.66
CA VAL A 322 -21.11 -14.14 17.80
C VAL A 322 -22.01 -12.94 18.12
N ALA A 323 -21.52 -11.95 18.89
CA ALA A 323 -22.29 -10.75 19.20
C ALA A 323 -22.63 -9.95 17.92
N GLY A 324 -21.65 -9.80 17.01
CA GLY A 324 -21.90 -9.22 15.69
C GLY A 324 -22.82 -10.09 14.83
N GLY A 325 -22.59 -11.41 14.82
CA GLY A 325 -23.43 -12.36 14.09
C GLY A 325 -24.88 -12.36 14.54
N LEU A 326 -25.13 -12.28 15.85
CA LEU A 326 -26.48 -12.22 16.42
C LEU A 326 -27.19 -10.92 16.01
N LEU A 327 -26.52 -9.78 16.15
CA LEU A 327 -27.08 -8.49 15.74
C LEU A 327 -27.45 -8.49 14.25
N VAL A 328 -26.55 -8.97 13.40
CA VAL A 328 -26.77 -9.11 11.95
C VAL A 328 -27.90 -10.08 11.65
N GLY A 329 -27.97 -11.21 12.35
CA GLY A 329 -29.01 -12.20 12.19
C GLY A 329 -30.40 -11.66 12.56
N VAL A 330 -30.52 -10.93 13.67
CA VAL A 330 -31.75 -10.26 14.08
C VAL A 330 -32.17 -9.22 13.05
N MET A 331 -31.24 -8.35 12.60
CA MET A 331 -31.54 -7.37 11.55
C MET A 331 -31.96 -8.06 10.24
N GLY A 332 -31.24 -9.11 9.83
CA GLY A 332 -31.52 -9.86 8.61
C GLY A 332 -32.82 -10.65 8.62
N TRP A 333 -33.36 -10.95 9.81
CA TRP A 333 -34.68 -11.55 9.95
C TRP A 333 -35.77 -10.60 9.43
N PHE A 334 -35.69 -9.31 9.79
CA PHE A 334 -36.67 -8.29 9.40
C PHE A 334 -36.31 -7.63 8.05
N VAL A 335 -35.02 -7.35 7.82
CA VAL A 335 -34.52 -6.62 6.64
C VAL A 335 -33.39 -7.44 5.99
N PRO A 336 -33.73 -8.41 5.10
CA PRO A 336 -32.75 -9.30 4.49
C PRO A 336 -31.65 -8.58 3.70
N GLN A 337 -31.90 -7.36 3.21
CA GLN A 337 -30.98 -6.54 2.45
C GLN A 337 -29.74 -6.10 3.25
N VAL A 338 -29.76 -6.24 4.57
CA VAL A 338 -28.60 -5.98 5.45
C VAL A 338 -27.54 -7.07 5.32
N LEU A 339 -27.93 -8.32 4.98
CA LEU A 339 -27.04 -9.46 4.93
C LEU A 339 -26.01 -9.37 3.78
N GLY A 340 -24.82 -9.91 4.04
CA GLY A 340 -23.73 -9.99 3.07
C GLY A 340 -23.24 -8.64 2.57
N VAL A 341 -22.44 -8.60 1.50
CA VAL A 341 -21.89 -7.36 0.90
C VAL A 341 -23.00 -6.50 0.32
N GLY A 342 -23.97 -7.12 -0.37
CA GLY A 342 -25.17 -6.46 -0.88
C GLY A 342 -25.02 -5.78 -2.24
N TYR A 343 -24.07 -6.20 -3.10
CA TYR A 343 -23.85 -5.59 -4.43
C TYR A 343 -25.07 -5.62 -5.34
N GLY A 344 -25.94 -6.63 -5.24
CA GLY A 344 -27.22 -6.65 -5.98
C GLY A 344 -28.10 -5.45 -5.65
N PHE A 345 -28.25 -5.15 -4.36
CA PHE A 345 -29.06 -3.99 -3.90
C PHE A 345 -28.39 -2.66 -4.23
N VAL A 346 -27.06 -2.59 -4.24
CA VAL A 346 -26.34 -1.42 -4.79
C VAL A 346 -26.74 -1.22 -6.24
N GLY A 347 -26.73 -2.28 -7.06
CA GLY A 347 -27.17 -2.21 -8.46
C GLY A 347 -28.60 -1.72 -8.62
N GLU A 348 -29.54 -2.13 -7.76
CA GLU A 348 -30.92 -1.64 -7.74
C GLU A 348 -31.00 -0.13 -7.44
N ALA A 349 -30.25 0.33 -6.44
CA ALA A 349 -30.19 1.75 -6.09
C ALA A 349 -29.57 2.59 -7.23
N LEU A 350 -28.49 2.11 -7.85
CA LEU A 350 -27.86 2.77 -8.99
C LEU A 350 -28.79 2.87 -10.20
N ASN A 351 -29.71 1.93 -10.37
CA ASN A 351 -30.72 1.95 -11.44
C ASN A 351 -32.02 2.66 -11.03
N GLY A 352 -32.06 3.32 -9.86
CA GLY A 352 -33.23 4.06 -9.38
C GLY A 352 -34.46 3.18 -9.04
N ARG A 353 -34.23 1.88 -8.78
CA ARG A 353 -35.32 0.91 -8.54
C ARG A 353 -35.62 0.67 -7.07
N MET A 354 -34.93 1.35 -6.15
CA MET A 354 -35.07 1.15 -4.71
C MET A 354 -35.91 2.26 -4.09
N ALA A 355 -36.83 1.91 -3.17
CA ALA A 355 -37.67 2.86 -2.47
C ALA A 355 -36.87 3.74 -1.51
N PHE A 356 -37.22 5.01 -1.39
CA PHE A 356 -36.59 6.01 -0.52
C PHE A 356 -36.47 5.55 0.93
N GLN A 357 -37.59 5.08 1.52
CA GLN A 357 -37.62 4.62 2.92
C GLN A 357 -36.67 3.46 3.18
N LEU A 358 -36.56 2.53 2.21
CA LEU A 358 -35.66 1.40 2.32
C LEU A 358 -34.19 1.83 2.23
N MET A 359 -33.86 2.74 1.30
CA MET A 359 -32.50 3.29 1.19
C MET A 359 -32.08 3.99 2.48
N LEU A 360 -32.92 4.88 3.02
CA LEU A 360 -32.64 5.59 4.29
C LEU A 360 -32.47 4.62 5.46
N LEU A 361 -33.34 3.61 5.58
CA LEU A 361 -33.23 2.57 6.61
C LEU A 361 -31.93 1.78 6.47
N LEU A 362 -31.55 1.42 5.25
CA LEU A 362 -30.33 0.65 4.98
C LEU A 362 -29.04 1.43 5.26
N VAL A 363 -29.02 2.76 5.11
CA VAL A 363 -27.88 3.59 5.56
C VAL A 363 -27.61 3.31 7.04
N VAL A 364 -28.64 3.38 7.90
CA VAL A 364 -28.49 3.21 9.34
C VAL A 364 -28.20 1.77 9.73
N LEU A 365 -28.99 0.82 9.23
CA LEU A 365 -28.85 -0.59 9.59
C LEU A 365 -27.52 -1.16 9.13
N LYS A 366 -27.08 -0.85 7.90
CA LYS A 366 -25.80 -1.35 7.36
C LYS A 366 -24.62 -0.75 8.14
N LEU A 367 -24.69 0.55 8.48
CA LEU A 367 -23.67 1.21 9.28
C LEU A 367 -23.49 0.50 10.63
N ILE A 368 -24.58 0.21 11.34
CA ILE A 368 -24.55 -0.51 12.63
C ILE A 368 -24.09 -1.96 12.44
N ALA A 369 -24.62 -2.68 11.46
CA ALA A 369 -24.32 -4.08 11.22
C ALA A 369 -22.84 -4.31 10.87
N VAL A 370 -22.27 -3.47 10.01
CA VAL A 370 -20.86 -3.54 9.59
C VAL A 370 -19.92 -3.22 10.76
N THR A 371 -20.19 -2.13 11.48
CA THR A 371 -19.34 -1.70 12.59
C THR A 371 -19.37 -2.71 13.74
N ALA A 372 -20.52 -3.28 14.07
CA ALA A 372 -20.66 -4.32 15.08
C ALA A 372 -19.96 -5.62 14.66
N SER A 373 -20.16 -6.06 13.42
CA SER A 373 -19.52 -7.27 12.89
C SER A 373 -18.01 -7.17 12.88
N TYR A 374 -17.47 -6.03 12.44
CA TYR A 374 -16.03 -5.80 12.42
C TYR A 374 -15.46 -5.69 13.84
N ALA A 375 -16.10 -4.89 14.70
CA ALA A 375 -15.64 -4.63 16.06
C ALA A 375 -15.62 -5.90 16.92
N SER A 376 -16.59 -6.80 16.74
CA SER A 376 -16.64 -8.09 17.44
C SER A 376 -15.57 -9.07 16.97
N GLY A 377 -14.95 -8.85 15.81
CA GLY A 377 -13.79 -9.59 15.32
C GLY A 377 -14.06 -10.62 14.25
N ASN A 378 -15.19 -10.52 13.53
CA ASN A 378 -15.38 -11.25 12.28
C ASN A 378 -14.31 -10.87 11.24
N ALA A 379 -13.94 -11.83 10.36
CA ALA A 379 -12.96 -11.60 9.32
C ALA A 379 -13.60 -10.96 8.09
N GLY A 380 -13.19 -9.75 7.72
CA GLY A 380 -13.70 -9.07 6.54
C GLY A 380 -13.28 -7.60 6.48
N GLY A 381 -13.44 -7.00 5.30
CA GLY A 381 -13.11 -5.60 5.02
C GLY A 381 -14.30 -4.66 5.22
N ILE A 382 -13.97 -3.38 5.26
CA ILE A 382 -14.97 -2.29 5.36
C ILE A 382 -15.21 -1.59 4.01
N PHE A 383 -14.52 -2.01 2.96
CA PHE A 383 -14.46 -1.38 1.64
C PHE A 383 -15.81 -1.47 0.91
N GLY A 384 -16.25 -2.69 0.58
CA GLY A 384 -17.55 -2.92 -0.08
C GLY A 384 -18.73 -2.34 0.71
N PRO A 385 -18.79 -2.55 2.04
CA PRO A 385 -19.81 -1.91 2.87
C PRO A 385 -19.83 -0.37 2.82
N ALA A 386 -18.67 0.30 2.71
CA ALA A 386 -18.61 1.75 2.56
C ALA A 386 -19.27 2.20 1.24
N LEU A 387 -19.03 1.47 0.15
CA LEU A 387 -19.70 1.72 -1.13
C LEU A 387 -21.21 1.51 -1.03
N PHE A 388 -21.66 0.46 -0.34
CA PHE A 388 -23.08 0.20 -0.13
C PHE A 388 -23.76 1.36 0.62
N ILE A 389 -23.19 1.77 1.77
CA ILE A 389 -23.73 2.87 2.58
C ILE A 389 -23.77 4.15 1.73
N GLY A 390 -22.73 4.40 0.95
CA GLY A 390 -22.65 5.54 0.05
C GLY A 390 -23.71 5.54 -1.04
N ALA A 391 -23.98 4.39 -1.68
CA ALA A 391 -25.02 4.25 -2.69
C ALA A 391 -26.41 4.54 -2.10
N MET A 392 -26.71 3.98 -0.92
CA MET A 392 -27.99 4.21 -0.23
C MET A 392 -28.15 5.68 0.17
N LEU A 393 -27.10 6.30 0.72
CA LEU A 393 -27.11 7.72 1.08
C LEU A 393 -27.29 8.61 -0.15
N GLY A 394 -26.53 8.36 -1.21
CA GLY A 394 -26.63 9.11 -2.46
C GLY A 394 -28.02 9.00 -3.09
N GLY A 395 -28.56 7.77 -3.19
CA GLY A 395 -29.91 7.54 -3.68
C GLY A 395 -30.98 8.26 -2.84
N THR A 396 -30.82 8.28 -1.51
CA THR A 396 -31.71 9.01 -0.59
C THR A 396 -31.68 10.53 -0.86
N VAL A 397 -30.46 11.11 -0.91
CA VAL A 397 -30.30 12.56 -1.19
C VAL A 397 -30.80 12.89 -2.60
N GLY A 398 -30.48 12.03 -3.58
CA GLY A 398 -30.93 12.20 -4.96
C GLY A 398 -32.48 12.17 -5.10
N THR A 399 -33.14 11.27 -4.35
CA THR A 399 -34.61 11.21 -4.36
C THR A 399 -35.23 12.52 -3.82
N VAL A 400 -34.68 13.06 -2.73
CA VAL A 400 -35.13 14.33 -2.17
C VAL A 400 -34.86 15.48 -3.15
N ALA A 401 -33.67 15.55 -3.72
CA ALA A 401 -33.30 16.59 -4.67
C ALA A 401 -34.18 16.56 -5.92
N HIS A 402 -34.41 15.38 -6.48
CA HIS A 402 -35.23 15.20 -7.68
C HIS A 402 -36.72 15.51 -7.43
N HIS A 403 -37.20 15.22 -6.23
CA HIS A 403 -38.57 15.58 -5.83
C HIS A 403 -38.75 17.10 -5.68
N LEU A 404 -37.75 17.80 -5.13
CA LEU A 404 -37.81 19.26 -4.93
C LEU A 404 -37.51 20.03 -6.24
N PHE A 405 -36.62 19.53 -7.08
CA PHE A 405 -36.13 20.22 -8.28
C PHE A 405 -36.07 19.28 -9.50
N PRO A 406 -37.20 18.72 -9.98
CA PRO A 406 -37.18 17.66 -11.00
C PRO A 406 -36.59 18.10 -12.34
N THR A 407 -36.68 19.39 -12.69
CA THR A 407 -36.15 19.94 -13.96
C THR A 407 -34.67 20.30 -13.92
N TYR A 408 -34.07 20.38 -12.72
CA TYR A 408 -32.67 20.81 -12.51
C TYR A 408 -31.79 19.73 -11.97
N THR A 409 -32.29 18.53 -11.75
CA THR A 409 -31.55 17.44 -11.11
C THR A 409 -31.67 16.13 -11.90
N ALA A 410 -30.59 15.38 -11.96
CA ALA A 410 -30.57 14.03 -12.51
C ALA A 410 -31.42 13.06 -11.66
N THR A 411 -31.63 11.86 -12.16
CA THR A 411 -32.33 10.80 -11.45
C THR A 411 -31.58 10.33 -10.19
N PRO A 412 -32.27 9.78 -9.17
CA PRO A 412 -31.64 9.35 -7.92
C PRO A 412 -30.43 8.41 -8.08
N GLY A 413 -30.39 7.62 -9.17
CA GLY A 413 -29.28 6.70 -9.45
C GLY A 413 -27.95 7.42 -9.69
N ALA A 414 -27.93 8.59 -10.33
CA ALA A 414 -26.73 9.40 -10.51
C ALA A 414 -26.12 9.81 -9.16
N TYR A 415 -26.97 10.25 -8.23
CA TYR A 415 -26.56 10.60 -6.87
C TYR A 415 -26.11 9.38 -6.07
N ALA A 416 -26.69 8.20 -6.31
CA ALA A 416 -26.24 6.95 -5.69
C ALA A 416 -24.82 6.59 -6.10
N ILE A 417 -24.44 6.76 -7.38
CA ILE A 417 -23.08 6.57 -7.88
C ILE A 417 -22.10 7.53 -7.17
N VAL A 418 -22.45 8.82 -7.12
CA VAL A 418 -21.58 9.83 -6.50
C VAL A 418 -21.48 9.61 -4.99
N GLY A 419 -22.58 9.21 -4.34
CA GLY A 419 -22.60 8.86 -2.92
C GLY A 419 -21.67 7.69 -2.56
N MET A 420 -21.56 6.67 -3.43
CA MET A 420 -20.59 5.58 -3.25
C MET A 420 -19.17 6.14 -3.09
N GLY A 421 -18.77 7.03 -3.99
CA GLY A 421 -17.45 7.66 -3.96
C GLY A 421 -17.28 8.55 -2.74
N ALA A 422 -18.25 9.38 -2.42
CA ALA A 422 -18.18 10.34 -1.31
C ALA A 422 -17.98 9.66 0.04
N VAL A 423 -18.74 8.61 0.36
CA VAL A 423 -18.59 7.87 1.62
C VAL A 423 -17.29 7.07 1.65
N PHE A 424 -16.92 6.46 0.54
CA PHE A 424 -15.64 5.76 0.44
C PHE A 424 -14.44 6.71 0.65
N ALA A 425 -14.42 7.86 -0.03
CA ALA A 425 -13.37 8.87 0.13
C ALA A 425 -13.28 9.40 1.56
N GLY A 426 -14.42 9.58 2.24
CA GLY A 426 -14.46 10.04 3.63
C GLY A 426 -13.97 9.00 4.63
N ILE A 427 -14.27 7.70 4.42
CA ILE A 427 -13.84 6.61 5.32
C ILE A 427 -12.38 6.24 5.09
N VAL A 428 -11.99 5.95 3.83
CA VAL A 428 -10.66 5.42 3.47
C VAL A 428 -9.62 6.53 3.33
N ARG A 429 -10.06 7.73 2.95
CA ARG A 429 -9.21 8.92 2.69
C ARG A 429 -8.30 8.78 1.46
N ALA A 430 -8.78 8.05 0.48
CA ALA A 430 -8.16 7.90 -0.83
C ALA A 430 -9.07 8.50 -1.93
N PRO A 431 -9.14 9.83 -2.07
CA PRO A 431 -10.10 10.49 -2.96
C PRO A 431 -9.79 10.23 -4.44
N MET A 432 -8.51 10.17 -4.85
CA MET A 432 -8.14 9.88 -6.24
C MET A 432 -8.52 8.46 -6.63
N THR A 433 -8.19 7.49 -5.77
CA THR A 433 -8.64 6.10 -5.91
C THR A 433 -10.16 6.01 -6.02
N SER A 434 -10.89 6.74 -5.18
CA SER A 434 -12.35 6.74 -5.18
C SER A 434 -12.95 7.18 -6.51
N VAL A 435 -12.51 8.31 -7.06
CA VAL A 435 -13.00 8.82 -8.35
C VAL A 435 -12.77 7.80 -9.46
N LEU A 436 -11.55 7.31 -9.57
CA LEU A 436 -11.19 6.40 -10.66
C LEU A 436 -11.86 5.02 -10.50
N MET A 437 -12.01 4.55 -9.25
CA MET A 437 -12.68 3.28 -8.96
C MET A 437 -14.15 3.31 -9.38
N ILE A 438 -14.89 4.34 -8.98
CA ILE A 438 -16.31 4.45 -9.34
C ILE A 438 -16.47 4.60 -10.86
N PHE A 439 -15.59 5.39 -11.49
CA PHE A 439 -15.56 5.50 -12.95
C PHE A 439 -15.34 4.14 -13.64
N GLU A 440 -14.33 3.37 -13.24
CA GLU A 440 -14.06 2.05 -13.84
C GLU A 440 -15.18 1.04 -13.58
N MET A 441 -15.83 1.10 -12.40
CA MET A 441 -16.93 0.20 -12.02
C MET A 441 -18.21 0.47 -12.79
N THR A 442 -18.47 1.73 -13.17
CA THR A 442 -19.70 2.17 -13.85
C THR A 442 -19.49 2.43 -15.33
N GLN A 443 -18.26 2.70 -15.76
CA GLN A 443 -17.89 3.10 -17.12
C GLN A 443 -18.62 4.37 -17.61
N ASP A 444 -19.02 5.24 -16.69
CA ASP A 444 -19.68 6.51 -16.98
C ASP A 444 -18.73 7.69 -16.69
N TYR A 445 -18.30 8.37 -17.77
CA TYR A 445 -17.40 9.52 -17.67
C TYR A 445 -18.06 10.75 -17.06
N ALA A 446 -19.38 10.93 -17.25
CA ALA A 446 -20.10 12.12 -16.80
C ALA A 446 -20.09 12.30 -15.27
N VAL A 447 -19.90 11.21 -14.52
CA VAL A 447 -19.89 11.25 -13.05
C VAL A 447 -18.56 11.71 -12.44
N ILE A 448 -17.48 11.85 -13.24
CA ILE A 448 -16.13 12.15 -12.70
C ILE A 448 -16.12 13.50 -11.96
N VAL A 449 -16.65 14.57 -12.57
CA VAL A 449 -16.62 15.90 -11.95
C VAL A 449 -17.51 15.97 -10.71
N PRO A 450 -18.76 15.47 -10.72
CA PRO A 450 -19.56 15.29 -9.51
C PRO A 450 -18.85 14.51 -8.40
N LEU A 451 -18.18 13.40 -8.74
CA LEU A 451 -17.39 12.62 -7.79
C LEU A 451 -16.24 13.42 -7.18
N MET A 452 -15.51 14.19 -7.99
CA MET A 452 -14.41 15.02 -7.48
C MET A 452 -14.89 15.99 -6.43
N ILE A 453 -16.02 16.69 -6.68
CA ILE A 453 -16.60 17.65 -5.73
C ILE A 453 -17.06 16.94 -4.46
N ALA A 454 -17.91 15.93 -4.59
CA ALA A 454 -18.48 15.23 -3.44
C ALA A 454 -17.42 14.53 -2.59
N ASN A 455 -16.42 13.91 -3.23
CA ASN A 455 -15.32 13.20 -2.54
C ASN A 455 -14.45 14.17 -1.74
N LEU A 456 -14.06 15.32 -2.33
CA LEU A 456 -13.23 16.31 -1.62
C LEU A 456 -13.97 16.96 -0.46
N VAL A 457 -15.25 17.30 -0.64
CA VAL A 457 -16.08 17.84 0.45
C VAL A 457 -16.24 16.80 1.56
N SER A 458 -16.54 15.54 1.21
CA SER A 458 -16.67 14.44 2.17
C SER A 458 -15.37 14.20 2.94
N LEU A 459 -14.24 14.15 2.23
CA LEU A 459 -12.92 14.01 2.84
C LEU A 459 -12.62 15.16 3.82
N PHE A 460 -12.91 16.40 3.42
CA PHE A 460 -12.69 17.57 4.26
C PHE A 460 -13.52 17.49 5.56
N ILE A 461 -14.81 17.22 5.46
CA ILE A 461 -15.72 17.10 6.62
C ILE A 461 -15.31 15.92 7.50
N ALA A 462 -15.08 14.71 6.90
CA ALA A 462 -14.68 13.53 7.63
C ALA A 462 -13.36 13.74 8.39
N SER A 463 -12.37 14.41 7.78
CA SER A 463 -11.07 14.67 8.41
C SER A 463 -11.14 15.69 9.54
N ARG A 464 -12.10 16.62 9.51
CA ARG A 464 -12.36 17.55 10.62
C ARG A 464 -13.04 16.87 11.81
N LEU A 465 -13.98 15.96 11.54
CA LEU A 465 -14.74 15.26 12.57
C LEU A 465 -13.98 14.08 13.18
N GLN A 466 -13.13 13.41 12.40
CA GLN A 466 -12.26 12.30 12.81
C GLN A 466 -10.85 12.59 12.32
N HIS A 467 -9.88 12.83 13.23
CA HIS A 467 -8.54 13.27 12.84
C HIS A 467 -7.69 12.16 12.18
N GLU A 468 -7.74 10.95 12.73
CA GLU A 468 -6.94 9.82 12.24
C GLU A 468 -7.66 9.07 11.11
N PRO A 469 -6.96 8.71 10.02
CA PRO A 469 -7.48 7.77 9.01
C PRO A 469 -7.85 6.44 9.66
N ILE A 470 -8.90 5.78 9.15
CA ILE A 470 -9.46 4.59 9.80
C ILE A 470 -8.45 3.44 9.90
N TYR A 471 -7.63 3.21 8.87
CA TYR A 471 -6.68 2.10 8.85
C TYR A 471 -5.49 2.33 9.78
N GLU A 472 -5.03 3.58 9.92
CA GLU A 472 -4.02 3.95 10.92
C GLU A 472 -4.57 3.80 12.35
N ALA A 473 -5.78 4.32 12.61
CA ALA A 473 -6.42 4.19 13.90
C ALA A 473 -6.65 2.72 14.32
N LEU A 474 -7.01 1.86 13.35
CA LEU A 474 -7.13 0.42 13.58
C LEU A 474 -5.77 -0.24 13.88
N ALA A 475 -4.70 0.17 13.19
CA ALA A 475 -3.36 -0.32 13.45
C ALA A 475 -2.87 0.09 14.86
N VAL A 476 -3.14 1.34 15.27
CA VAL A 476 -2.83 1.82 16.63
C VAL A 476 -3.56 0.98 17.69
N GLN A 477 -4.84 0.63 17.46
CA GLN A 477 -5.57 -0.27 18.36
C GLN A 477 -4.98 -1.69 18.41
N ASP A 478 -4.26 -2.12 17.35
CA ASP A 478 -3.50 -3.38 17.33
C ASP A 478 -2.08 -3.23 17.91
N GLY A 479 -1.74 -2.07 18.48
CA GLY A 479 -0.41 -1.77 19.04
C GLY A 479 0.66 -1.51 17.97
N ILE A 480 0.26 -1.24 16.72
CA ILE A 480 1.16 -1.00 15.59
C ILE A 480 1.10 0.47 15.20
N HIS A 481 2.20 1.19 15.40
CA HIS A 481 2.33 2.57 14.96
C HIS A 481 2.84 2.60 13.52
N LEU A 482 1.95 2.96 12.60
CA LEU A 482 2.31 3.14 11.19
C LEU A 482 2.80 4.56 10.95
N PRO A 483 3.85 4.76 10.12
CA PRO A 483 4.27 6.10 9.75
C PRO A 483 3.17 6.76 8.90
N THR A 484 2.55 7.82 9.39
CA THR A 484 1.54 8.58 8.65
C THR A 484 2.14 9.28 7.43
N ALA A 485 1.33 9.58 6.41
CA ALA A 485 1.79 10.34 5.24
C ALA A 485 2.40 11.70 5.65
N LYS A 486 1.81 12.38 6.66
CA LYS A 486 2.37 13.61 7.24
C LYS A 486 3.72 13.38 7.92
N THR A 487 3.85 12.25 8.61
CA THR A 487 5.11 11.86 9.27
C THR A 487 6.17 11.57 8.22
N ARG A 488 5.84 10.83 7.15
CA ARG A 488 6.75 10.54 6.03
C ARG A 488 7.19 11.79 5.29
N GLN A 489 6.27 12.70 4.94
CA GLN A 489 6.62 13.98 4.31
C GLN A 489 7.43 14.89 5.23
N ARG A 490 7.18 14.86 6.53
CA ARG A 490 7.91 15.66 7.52
C ARG A 490 9.30 15.08 7.78
N TYR A 491 9.49 13.76 7.72
CA TYR A 491 10.75 13.07 7.97
C TYR A 491 11.59 12.87 6.71
N GLY A 492 10.99 12.53 5.56
CA GLY A 492 11.70 12.43 4.28
C GLY A 492 12.24 13.76 3.74
N ARG A 493 11.80 14.90 4.31
CA ARG A 493 12.33 16.25 4.01
C ARG A 493 13.36 16.75 5.02
N ARG A 494 13.61 16.05 6.13
CA ARG A 494 14.64 16.48 7.08
C ARG A 494 16.01 16.15 6.51
N GLN A 495 16.76 17.21 6.23
CA GLN A 495 18.12 17.10 5.74
C GLN A 495 19.07 16.84 6.90
N VAL A 496 20.20 16.20 6.60
CA VAL A 496 21.27 15.91 7.54
C VAL A 496 21.73 17.17 8.28
N ARG A 497 21.73 18.35 7.60
CA ARG A 497 22.10 19.64 8.20
C ARG A 497 21.32 20.00 9.47
N VAL A 498 20.11 19.49 9.64
CA VAL A 498 19.24 19.83 10.80
C VAL A 498 19.66 19.09 12.06
N VAL A 499 20.34 17.96 11.92
CA VAL A 499 20.71 17.06 13.01
C VAL A 499 22.21 16.84 13.13
N MET A 500 23.00 17.32 12.17
CA MET A 500 24.44 17.18 12.21
C MET A 500 25.02 17.96 13.40
N GLN A 501 26.09 17.43 13.95
CA GLN A 501 26.84 18.00 15.05
C GLN A 501 28.27 18.28 14.61
N PRO A 502 28.99 19.15 15.31
CA PRO A 502 30.43 19.31 15.10
C PRO A 502 31.15 17.97 15.27
N ALA A 503 32.23 17.78 14.53
CA ALA A 503 33.04 16.57 14.64
C ALA A 503 33.56 16.41 16.06
N GLY A 504 33.37 15.21 16.61
CA GLY A 504 33.95 14.79 17.87
C GLY A 504 35.41 14.33 17.71
N GLU A 505 35.86 13.47 18.61
CA GLU A 505 37.20 12.87 18.53
C GLU A 505 37.41 12.07 17.26
N SER A 506 38.52 12.31 16.56
CA SER A 506 38.97 11.55 15.40
C SER A 506 40.31 10.90 15.69
N LEU A 507 40.61 9.80 14.98
CA LEU A 507 41.88 9.12 15.06
C LEU A 507 42.80 9.64 13.94
N PRO A 508 44.04 10.05 14.27
CA PRO A 508 45.01 10.45 13.25
C PRO A 508 45.37 9.28 12.35
N ALA A 509 45.44 9.50 11.05
CA ALA A 509 45.85 8.49 10.09
C ALA A 509 47.30 7.99 10.28
N GLU A 510 48.10 8.72 11.03
CA GLU A 510 49.53 8.46 11.25
C GLU A 510 49.80 7.43 12.38
N ILE A 511 48.82 7.13 13.25
CA ILE A 511 48.97 6.15 14.33
C ILE A 511 48.83 4.71 13.82
N THR A 512 49.46 3.78 14.54
CA THR A 512 49.35 2.36 14.22
C THR A 512 48.02 1.75 14.65
N ILE A 513 47.64 0.59 14.08
CA ILE A 513 46.44 -0.16 14.47
C ILE A 513 46.44 -0.46 15.98
N ARG A 514 47.61 -0.82 16.53
CA ARG A 514 47.80 -1.11 17.96
C ARG A 514 47.50 0.13 18.83
N GLU A 515 48.11 1.26 18.48
CA GLU A 515 47.89 2.52 19.20
C GLU A 515 46.43 3.02 19.09
N ALA A 516 45.81 2.83 17.90
CA ALA A 516 44.42 3.15 17.69
C ALA A 516 43.51 2.32 18.61
N LEU A 517 43.74 0.99 18.70
CA LEU A 517 42.96 0.12 19.56
C LEU A 517 43.09 0.49 21.05
N GLU A 518 44.30 0.82 21.50
CA GLU A 518 44.55 1.25 22.90
C GLU A 518 43.78 2.54 23.21
N ARG A 519 43.74 3.52 22.27
CA ARG A 519 43.00 4.77 22.48
C ARG A 519 41.49 4.57 22.56
N VAL A 520 40.93 3.65 21.78
CA VAL A 520 39.49 3.42 21.74
C VAL A 520 38.98 2.41 22.76
N ARG A 521 39.88 1.71 23.46
CA ARG A 521 39.54 0.63 24.41
C ARG A 521 38.69 1.07 25.59
N SER A 522 38.77 2.34 26.00
CA SER A 522 37.98 2.95 27.08
C SER A 522 36.80 3.77 26.60
N SER A 523 36.56 3.83 25.27
CA SER A 523 35.49 4.63 24.69
C SER A 523 34.17 3.86 24.62
N GLU A 524 33.05 4.52 24.96
CA GLU A 524 31.70 3.97 24.74
C GLU A 524 31.27 3.98 23.26
N VAL A 525 31.99 4.75 22.43
CA VAL A 525 31.74 4.89 21.01
C VAL A 525 32.36 3.68 20.28
N ARG A 526 31.66 3.14 19.29
CA ARG A 526 32.12 1.98 18.49
C ARG A 526 32.54 2.30 17.06
N THR A 527 32.47 3.59 16.67
CA THR A 527 32.78 4.05 15.30
C THR A 527 33.55 5.36 15.37
N TRP A 528 34.70 5.46 14.68
CA TRP A 528 35.57 6.64 14.66
C TRP A 528 35.85 7.10 13.24
N LEU A 529 36.08 8.41 13.10
CA LEU A 529 36.60 9.00 11.88
C LEU A 529 38.12 8.90 11.89
N VAL A 530 38.72 8.60 10.73
CA VAL A 530 40.17 8.69 10.52
C VAL A 530 40.43 9.96 9.74
N THR A 531 41.35 10.79 10.26
CA THR A 531 41.68 12.09 9.67
C THR A 531 43.17 12.23 9.40
N ASP A 532 43.52 12.91 8.29
CA ASP A 532 44.89 13.32 7.97
C ASP A 532 44.94 14.85 7.73
N ARG A 533 46.04 15.38 7.17
CA ARG A 533 46.18 16.80 6.84
C ARG A 533 45.20 17.28 5.77
N ARG A 534 44.63 16.39 4.98
CA ARG A 534 43.65 16.70 3.92
C ARG A 534 42.21 16.71 4.49
N GLY A 535 41.99 16.09 5.62
CA GLY A 535 40.69 15.97 6.28
C GLY A 535 40.30 14.54 6.59
N VAL A 536 39.03 14.16 6.36
CA VAL A 536 38.54 12.79 6.60
C VAL A 536 39.01 11.86 5.49
N VAL A 537 39.68 10.77 5.85
CA VAL A 537 40.16 9.74 4.94
C VAL A 537 39.41 8.42 5.10
N GLY A 538 38.64 8.24 6.18
CA GLY A 538 37.84 7.04 6.36
C GLY A 538 37.02 7.01 7.64
N VAL A 539 36.23 5.96 7.75
CA VAL A 539 35.41 5.60 8.92
C VAL A 539 35.71 4.16 9.29
N ILE A 540 36.01 3.91 10.53
CA ILE A 540 36.33 2.58 11.05
C ILE A 540 35.48 2.26 12.28
N ASN A 541 35.21 0.98 12.48
CA ASN A 541 34.54 0.47 13.67
C ASN A 541 35.47 -0.45 14.48
N LEU A 542 35.10 -0.73 15.73
CA LEU A 542 35.89 -1.56 16.63
C LEU A 542 36.18 -2.95 16.02
N SER A 543 35.19 -3.58 15.40
CA SER A 543 35.34 -4.91 14.80
C SER A 543 36.32 -4.92 13.63
N TRP A 544 36.47 -3.81 12.90
CA TRP A 544 37.45 -3.64 11.87
C TRP A 544 38.87 -3.55 12.47
N LEU A 545 39.04 -2.72 13.53
CA LEU A 545 40.33 -2.59 14.23
C LEU A 545 40.81 -3.94 14.83
N GLU A 546 39.89 -4.68 15.45
CA GLU A 546 40.21 -6.01 16.03
C GLU A 546 40.63 -7.02 14.97
N ARG A 547 40.04 -7.00 13.78
CA ARG A 547 40.40 -7.86 12.66
C ARG A 547 41.74 -7.49 12.07
N GLU A 548 41.96 -6.20 11.79
CA GLU A 548 43.22 -5.73 11.22
C GLU A 548 44.41 -5.86 12.18
N LEU A 549 44.18 -5.86 13.48
CA LEU A 549 45.24 -6.07 14.48
C LEU A 549 45.94 -7.42 14.30
N ALA A 550 45.24 -8.47 13.85
CA ALA A 550 45.80 -9.81 13.69
C ALA A 550 46.87 -9.89 12.57
N GLU A 551 46.72 -9.08 11.51
CA GLU A 551 47.58 -9.14 10.34
C GLU A 551 48.46 -7.89 10.17
N HIS A 552 48.04 -6.74 10.71
CA HIS A 552 48.61 -5.42 10.38
C HIS A 552 48.87 -4.54 11.60
N ALA A 553 49.18 -5.11 12.78
CA ALA A 553 49.31 -4.39 14.08
C ALA A 553 50.18 -3.13 14.04
N ASP A 554 51.29 -3.15 13.31
CA ASP A 554 52.27 -2.07 13.26
C ASP A 554 52.13 -1.16 12.02
N LYS A 555 51.11 -1.42 11.16
CA LYS A 555 50.83 -0.53 10.02
C LYS A 555 50.02 0.68 10.48
N LYS A 556 50.24 1.80 9.79
CA LYS A 556 49.48 3.06 10.04
C LYS A 556 48.06 2.93 9.53
N LEU A 557 47.11 3.54 10.25
CA LEU A 557 45.70 3.57 9.86
C LEU A 557 45.49 4.12 8.43
N GLY A 558 46.19 5.19 8.04
CA GLY A 558 46.08 5.80 6.73
C GLY A 558 46.52 4.89 5.57
N GLU A 559 47.44 3.97 5.80
CA GLU A 559 47.89 2.99 4.76
C GLU A 559 46.81 1.98 4.40
N LEU A 560 45.90 1.66 5.33
CA LEU A 560 44.86 0.67 5.14
C LEU A 560 43.52 1.34 4.76
N VAL A 561 43.22 2.50 5.31
CA VAL A 561 41.93 3.19 5.12
C VAL A 561 41.91 4.00 3.81
N ASP A 562 43.02 4.60 3.39
CA ASP A 562 43.12 5.47 2.19
C ASP A 562 42.83 4.73 0.85
N LYS A 563 42.74 3.40 0.89
CA LYS A 563 42.36 2.56 -0.27
C LYS A 563 40.85 2.28 -0.38
N LEU A 564 40.05 2.70 0.58
CA LEU A 564 38.62 2.41 0.68
C LEU A 564 37.79 3.67 0.44
N VAL A 565 36.77 3.56 -0.40
CA VAL A 565 35.72 4.60 -0.51
C VAL A 565 34.91 4.55 0.78
N PHE A 566 35.10 5.54 1.66
CA PHE A 566 34.41 5.57 2.94
C PHE A 566 32.95 6.05 2.82
N PRO A 567 32.04 5.50 3.64
CA PRO A 567 30.65 5.93 3.68
C PRO A 567 30.56 7.34 4.28
N HIS A 568 29.88 8.25 3.56
CA HIS A 568 29.69 9.65 3.95
C HIS A 568 28.32 10.15 3.51
N VAL A 569 27.89 11.29 4.01
CA VAL A 569 26.71 12.02 3.57
C VAL A 569 27.03 13.51 3.38
N HIS A 570 26.16 14.21 2.66
CA HIS A 570 26.24 15.67 2.52
C HIS A 570 25.15 16.34 3.33
N ALA A 571 25.32 17.58 3.70
CA ALA A 571 24.41 18.34 4.56
C ALA A 571 22.98 18.44 4.02
N ASP A 572 22.81 18.38 2.70
CA ASP A 572 21.52 18.43 1.98
C ASP A 572 20.89 17.06 1.72
N HIS A 573 21.57 15.94 2.04
CA HIS A 573 21.00 14.63 1.95
C HIS A 573 19.85 14.41 2.97
N GLY A 574 18.90 13.52 2.64
CA GLY A 574 17.85 13.10 3.56
C GLY A 574 18.38 12.24 4.69
N LEU A 575 17.70 12.27 5.83
CA LEU A 575 18.05 11.42 6.98
C LEU A 575 17.83 9.93 6.70
N ASP A 576 16.93 9.59 5.78
CA ASP A 576 16.69 8.25 5.27
C ASP A 576 17.94 7.65 4.62
N LEU A 577 18.62 8.43 3.77
CA LEU A 577 19.88 8.01 3.15
C LEU A 577 21.01 7.86 4.20
N ALA A 578 21.03 8.73 5.21
CA ALA A 578 22.00 8.58 6.30
C ALA A 578 21.77 7.26 7.06
N LEU A 579 20.52 6.94 7.39
CA LEU A 579 20.17 5.69 8.08
C LEU A 579 20.48 4.45 7.24
N GLU A 580 20.19 4.50 5.93
CA GLU A 580 20.51 3.43 4.98
C GLU A 580 22.03 3.17 4.94
N ARG A 581 22.85 4.22 4.82
CA ARG A 581 24.31 4.10 4.79
C ARG A 581 24.90 3.60 6.12
N MET A 582 24.34 4.02 7.25
CA MET A 582 24.70 3.51 8.58
C MET A 582 24.43 2.02 8.68
N GLY A 583 23.23 1.56 8.27
CA GLY A 583 22.84 0.16 8.32
C GLY A 583 23.65 -0.72 7.35
N ALA A 584 23.88 -0.27 6.12
CA ALA A 584 24.64 -1.00 5.11
C ALA A 584 26.11 -1.24 5.51
N ASN A 585 26.70 -0.29 6.26
CA ASN A 585 28.11 -0.36 6.67
C ASN A 585 28.30 -0.74 8.14
N GLN A 586 27.23 -1.00 8.88
CA GLN A 586 27.25 -1.32 10.32
C GLN A 586 28.01 -0.30 11.15
N ILE A 587 27.77 0.99 10.88
CA ILE A 587 28.40 2.13 11.56
C ILE A 587 27.35 3.02 12.21
N GLU A 588 27.69 3.59 13.36
CA GLU A 588 26.79 4.46 14.14
C GLU A 588 27.04 5.96 13.90
N ILE A 589 28.13 6.28 13.18
CA ILE A 589 28.54 7.65 12.88
C ILE A 589 28.88 7.75 11.39
N LEU A 590 28.31 8.76 10.72
CA LEU A 590 28.66 9.12 9.36
C LEU A 590 29.26 10.53 9.32
N PRO A 591 30.40 10.73 8.61
CA PRO A 591 30.89 12.06 8.33
C PRO A 591 29.95 12.79 7.36
N VAL A 592 29.69 14.04 7.68
CA VAL A 592 29.03 14.99 6.77
C VAL A 592 30.12 15.79 6.07
N VAL A 593 30.25 15.60 4.77
CA VAL A 593 31.35 16.17 3.99
C VAL A 593 30.86 17.14 2.93
N ASN A 594 31.74 18.03 2.50
CA ASN A 594 31.42 18.99 1.45
C ASN A 594 31.27 18.30 0.07
N ARG A 595 30.32 18.77 -0.75
CA ARG A 595 30.09 18.17 -2.10
C ARG A 595 31.24 18.36 -3.08
N ALA A 596 31.98 19.48 -2.95
CA ALA A 596 33.09 19.78 -3.83
C ALA A 596 34.39 19.09 -3.40
N ASP A 597 34.49 18.73 -2.11
CA ASP A 597 35.66 18.07 -1.53
C ASP A 597 35.19 17.10 -0.44
N VAL A 598 35.23 15.79 -0.73
CA VAL A 598 34.78 14.72 0.18
C VAL A 598 35.69 14.56 1.40
N HIS A 599 36.89 15.12 1.40
CA HIS A 599 37.78 15.11 2.57
C HIS A 599 37.50 16.25 3.52
N LYS A 600 36.82 17.32 3.07
CA LYS A 600 36.46 18.46 3.92
C LYS A 600 35.23 18.13 4.78
N LEU A 601 35.51 17.90 6.06
CA LEU A 601 34.48 17.58 7.05
C LEU A 601 33.65 18.85 7.40
N GLU A 602 32.35 18.78 7.31
CA GLU A 602 31.40 19.83 7.74
C GLU A 602 30.77 19.49 9.10
N GLY A 603 30.74 18.21 9.49
CA GLY A 603 30.21 17.73 10.74
C GLY A 603 30.06 16.19 10.76
N ILE A 604 29.36 15.71 11.75
CA ILE A 604 29.01 14.29 11.86
C ILE A 604 27.50 14.13 12.09
N VAL A 605 26.96 13.01 11.68
CA VAL A 605 25.61 12.58 12.06
C VAL A 605 25.71 11.22 12.74
N THR A 606 25.10 11.09 13.92
CA THR A 606 25.08 9.84 14.69
C THR A 606 23.73 9.13 14.49
N LEU A 607 23.71 7.81 14.65
CA LEU A 607 22.48 7.01 14.63
C LEU A 607 21.46 7.56 15.65
N ARG A 608 21.94 7.96 16.83
CA ARG A 608 21.11 8.57 17.88
C ARG A 608 20.46 9.87 17.41
N ASN A 609 21.21 10.78 16.76
CA ASN A 609 20.64 12.02 16.22
C ASN A 609 19.56 11.75 15.17
N VAL A 610 19.76 10.73 14.32
CA VAL A 610 18.78 10.33 13.33
C VAL A 610 17.53 9.75 14.00
N LEU A 611 17.70 8.83 14.96
CA LEU A 611 16.59 8.23 15.69
C LEU A 611 15.81 9.26 16.53
N ASP A 612 16.49 10.18 17.20
CA ASP A 612 15.85 11.29 17.95
C ASP A 612 15.05 12.21 17.02
N ALA A 613 15.59 12.46 15.82
CA ALA A 613 14.86 13.21 14.79
C ALA A 613 13.61 12.47 14.30
N TYR A 614 13.63 11.14 14.28
CA TYR A 614 12.47 10.30 13.99
C TYR A 614 11.53 10.10 15.19
N GLY A 615 11.90 10.63 16.38
CA GLY A 615 11.09 10.49 17.60
C GLY A 615 11.19 9.11 18.28
N VAL A 616 12.19 8.32 17.91
CA VAL A 616 12.39 6.94 18.41
C VAL A 616 13.22 6.90 19.72
N GLY A 617 13.65 8.02 20.24
CA GLY A 617 14.51 8.08 21.46
C GLY A 617 13.85 8.72 22.68
N ARG A 618 12.58 9.08 22.63
CA ARG A 618 11.84 9.67 23.76
C ARG A 618 10.88 8.65 24.35
N ALA A 619 11.38 7.76 25.19
CA ALA A 619 10.62 7.04 26.20
C ALA A 619 10.90 7.66 27.56
#